data_db8067fcf896d59d21e00b27924b9343
#
_entry.id   db8067fcf896d59d21e00b27924b9343
#
_cell.length_a   1.000
_cell.length_b   1.000
_cell.length_c   1.000
_cell.angle_alpha   90.00
_cell.angle_beta   90.00
_cell.angle_gamma   90.00
#
_symmetry.space_group_name_H-M   'P 1'
#
loop_
_entity.id
_entity.type
_entity.pdbx_description
1 polymer ?
#
loop_
_entity_poly.entity_id
_entity_poly.type
_entity_poly.pdbx_seq_one_letter_code
_entity_poly.pdbx_strand_id
1 'polypeptide(L)'
;MAKVAVVDVEQELSQAVEDVFAPFGGVSQVLAGRKRAFVKVNAIDCRPETYTSPAVLDAVLKVLRKYGVEDLNVMENCTQGNFTRMVFAATDLGRVCRRNKAKIIYLDEQPVAEMELPGLGERVRFPRLIIEEFGGQEREAFYLNVPRLKAHSMSVVTLGTKNQLGLMDQLDRMKNHNFNLHARLAAIAQIFRPDFTLIDGVKAVFYGHYPPASVVDRCTETLNVLVGGKDMLAVDTVGARILGYSVEEVPHLALAREQGWGCGRLEEIEVIGDLSRFTKKYPYHLLPEFPEDVKIIKGGERCCPEGCELNTKAVLQFLYLDHQGKGGFTILMGKGFDREQLKALRGPVLLAGKCATQEALPIIQNNCSKIYTSAECNDLASTIKALTKLMKVNPLKLVPVSPIRSLVLLALAKLHGSRARVGI
;
A
#
# COMPACT_ATOMS: atom_id res chain seq x y z
N MET A 1 5.30 -29.37 4.49
CA MET A 1 6.25 -28.25 4.40
C MET A 1 5.69 -27.25 3.39
N ALA A 2 5.64 -25.96 3.71
CA ALA A 2 5.21 -24.95 2.75
C ALA A 2 6.25 -24.86 1.61
N LYS A 3 5.76 -24.59 0.38
CA LYS A 3 6.63 -24.41 -0.79
C LYS A 3 6.58 -22.98 -1.28
N VAL A 4 7.73 -22.45 -1.69
CA VAL A 4 7.84 -21.13 -2.34
C VAL A 4 8.79 -21.24 -3.55
N ALA A 5 8.30 -20.83 -4.72
CA ALA A 5 9.11 -20.71 -5.91
C ALA A 5 9.79 -19.35 -5.96
N VAL A 6 11.06 -19.33 -6.29
CA VAL A 6 11.86 -18.11 -6.58
C VAL A 6 12.41 -18.29 -7.99
N VAL A 7 11.88 -17.49 -8.92
CA VAL A 7 12.14 -17.66 -10.36
C VAL A 7 12.79 -16.41 -10.92
N ASP A 8 13.92 -16.58 -11.58
CA ASP A 8 14.61 -15.50 -12.29
C ASP A 8 13.88 -15.18 -13.60
N VAL A 9 13.71 -13.89 -13.86
CA VAL A 9 13.13 -13.40 -15.10
C VAL A 9 14.25 -13.17 -16.11
N GLU A 10 14.63 -14.24 -16.82
CA GLU A 10 15.74 -14.19 -17.80
C GLU A 10 15.27 -13.86 -19.21
N GLN A 11 14.05 -14.28 -19.59
CA GLN A 11 13.56 -14.18 -20.97
C GLN A 11 12.18 -13.54 -21.02
N GLU A 12 11.10 -14.34 -21.09
CA GLU A 12 9.74 -13.85 -21.20
C GLU A 12 9.00 -13.93 -19.86
N LEU A 13 8.40 -12.81 -19.44
CA LEU A 13 7.66 -12.74 -18.17
C LEU A 13 6.52 -13.77 -18.08
N SER A 14 5.86 -14.11 -19.21
CA SER A 14 4.80 -15.12 -19.22
C SER A 14 5.35 -16.50 -18.87
N GLN A 15 6.54 -16.85 -19.36
CA GLN A 15 7.20 -18.10 -19.00
C GLN A 15 7.60 -18.10 -17.53
N ALA A 16 8.22 -17.02 -17.04
CA ALA A 16 8.57 -16.90 -15.62
C ALA A 16 7.35 -17.02 -14.70
N VAL A 17 6.18 -16.47 -15.09
CA VAL A 17 4.93 -16.67 -14.36
C VAL A 17 4.53 -18.16 -14.36
N GLU A 18 4.58 -18.86 -15.49
CA GLU A 18 4.29 -20.31 -15.55
C GLU A 18 5.26 -21.12 -14.67
N ASP A 19 6.54 -20.76 -14.68
CA ASP A 19 7.59 -21.42 -13.90
C ASP A 19 7.37 -21.25 -12.38
N VAL A 20 6.82 -20.12 -11.94
CA VAL A 20 6.41 -19.93 -10.54
C VAL A 20 5.33 -20.92 -10.13
N PHE A 21 4.42 -21.31 -11.03
CA PHE A 21 3.37 -22.30 -10.76
C PHE A 21 3.85 -23.75 -10.90
N ALA A 22 4.95 -24.00 -11.60
CA ALA A 22 5.42 -25.36 -11.93
C ALA A 22 5.61 -26.27 -10.70
N PRO A 23 6.23 -25.82 -9.55
CA PRO A 23 6.39 -26.67 -8.36
C PRO A 23 5.07 -27.08 -7.69
N PHE A 24 3.95 -26.47 -8.06
CA PHE A 24 2.62 -26.71 -7.52
C PHE A 24 1.75 -27.57 -8.46
N GLY A 25 2.36 -28.19 -9.47
CA GLY A 25 1.70 -28.98 -10.51
C GLY A 25 1.25 -28.17 -11.73
N GLY A 26 1.77 -26.94 -11.85
CA GLY A 26 1.46 -26.01 -12.93
C GLY A 26 0.16 -25.23 -12.73
N VAL A 27 -0.06 -24.28 -13.64
CA VAL A 27 -1.19 -23.33 -13.58
C VAL A 27 -2.54 -24.05 -13.56
N SER A 28 -2.73 -25.08 -14.40
CA SER A 28 -3.99 -25.84 -14.47
C SER A 28 -4.37 -26.48 -13.15
N GLN A 29 -3.40 -27.10 -12.44
CA GLN A 29 -3.65 -27.73 -11.16
C GLN A 29 -3.95 -26.72 -10.06
N VAL A 30 -3.27 -25.56 -10.07
CA VAL A 30 -3.51 -24.49 -9.08
C VAL A 30 -4.86 -23.82 -9.32
N LEU A 31 -5.27 -23.62 -10.57
CA LEU A 31 -6.60 -23.12 -10.91
C LEU A 31 -7.72 -24.10 -10.53
N ALA A 32 -7.44 -25.40 -10.49
CA ALA A 32 -8.42 -26.45 -10.17
C ALA A 32 -9.72 -26.34 -10.98
N GLY A 33 -9.63 -26.03 -12.27
CA GLY A 33 -10.77 -25.90 -13.19
C GLY A 33 -11.57 -24.59 -13.08
N ARG A 34 -11.22 -23.70 -12.18
CA ARG A 34 -11.92 -22.41 -12.01
C ARG A 34 -11.79 -21.54 -13.24
N LYS A 35 -12.93 -21.00 -13.71
CA LYS A 35 -13.05 -20.17 -14.92
C LYS A 35 -13.10 -18.69 -14.64
N ARG A 36 -13.28 -18.31 -13.37
CA ARG A 36 -13.30 -16.94 -12.90
C ARG A 36 -12.11 -16.69 -11.96
N ALA A 37 -11.43 -15.56 -12.16
CA ALA A 37 -10.31 -15.17 -11.33
C ALA A 37 -10.38 -13.68 -10.93
N PHE A 38 -9.98 -13.41 -9.69
CA PHE A 38 -9.73 -12.06 -9.18
C PHE A 38 -8.23 -11.90 -8.92
N VAL A 39 -7.66 -10.89 -9.54
CA VAL A 39 -6.24 -10.54 -9.40
C VAL A 39 -6.15 -9.24 -8.57
N LYS A 40 -5.70 -9.37 -7.33
CA LYS A 40 -5.44 -8.23 -6.45
C LYS A 40 -4.04 -7.70 -6.72
N VAL A 41 -3.95 -6.59 -7.43
CA VAL A 41 -2.66 -5.89 -7.64
C VAL A 41 -2.29 -5.01 -6.44
N ASN A 42 -1.07 -4.53 -6.37
CA ASN A 42 -0.68 -3.40 -5.57
C ASN A 42 -0.78 -2.15 -6.45
N ALA A 43 -1.66 -1.21 -6.16
CA ALA A 43 -1.75 0.05 -6.91
C ALA A 43 -2.22 1.17 -5.96
N ILE A 44 -1.31 1.57 -5.07
CA ILE A 44 -1.62 2.55 -4.03
C ILE A 44 -1.73 3.97 -4.58
N ASP A 45 -1.00 4.28 -5.66
CA ASP A 45 -0.98 5.59 -6.29
C ASP A 45 -0.55 5.47 -7.76
N CYS A 46 -0.57 6.57 -8.51
CA CYS A 46 -0.16 6.65 -9.90
C CYS A 46 1.32 7.00 -10.11
N ARG A 47 2.08 7.26 -9.04
CA ARG A 47 3.51 7.55 -9.13
C ARG A 47 4.32 6.32 -9.52
N PRO A 48 5.48 6.52 -10.18
CA PRO A 48 6.36 5.42 -10.55
C PRO A 48 6.67 4.49 -9.35
N GLU A 49 6.68 3.20 -9.61
CA GLU A 49 7.06 2.14 -8.66
C GLU A 49 6.14 1.99 -7.41
N THR A 50 5.00 2.70 -7.37
CA THR A 50 4.00 2.55 -6.30
C THR A 50 2.95 1.47 -6.60
N TYR A 51 3.04 0.81 -7.77
CA TYR A 51 2.09 -0.18 -8.23
C TYR A 51 2.78 -1.41 -8.84
N THR A 52 2.07 -2.53 -8.93
CA THR A 52 2.50 -3.75 -9.63
C THR A 52 2.90 -3.40 -11.05
N SER A 53 4.03 -3.91 -11.53
CA SER A 53 4.52 -3.67 -12.88
C SER A 53 3.44 -4.03 -13.93
N PRO A 54 3.11 -3.12 -14.84
CA PRO A 54 2.19 -3.43 -15.93
C PRO A 54 2.62 -4.61 -16.77
N ALA A 55 3.92 -4.86 -16.92
CA ALA A 55 4.45 -6.00 -17.64
C ALA A 55 4.18 -7.32 -16.91
N VAL A 56 4.35 -7.34 -15.57
CA VAL A 56 4.02 -8.51 -14.74
C VAL A 56 2.51 -8.78 -14.76
N LEU A 57 1.68 -7.73 -14.61
CA LEU A 57 0.23 -7.90 -14.71
C LEU A 57 -0.18 -8.45 -16.09
N ASP A 58 0.40 -7.95 -17.17
CA ASP A 58 0.12 -8.43 -18.53
C ASP A 58 0.45 -9.92 -18.68
N ALA A 59 1.62 -10.34 -18.20
CA ALA A 59 2.06 -11.74 -18.21
C ALA A 59 1.10 -12.63 -17.40
N VAL A 60 0.72 -12.21 -16.19
CA VAL A 60 -0.23 -12.92 -15.33
C VAL A 60 -1.57 -13.09 -16.04
N LEU A 61 -2.14 -12.03 -16.61
CA LEU A 61 -3.45 -12.09 -17.27
C LEU A 61 -3.41 -12.99 -18.53
N LYS A 62 -2.32 -12.94 -19.31
CA LYS A 62 -2.11 -13.83 -20.46
C LYS A 62 -2.03 -15.29 -20.05
N VAL A 63 -1.26 -15.60 -19.00
CA VAL A 63 -1.14 -16.97 -18.48
C VAL A 63 -2.48 -17.47 -17.98
N LEU A 64 -3.21 -16.72 -17.18
CA LEU A 64 -4.54 -17.13 -16.72
C LEU A 64 -5.50 -17.39 -17.91
N ARG A 65 -5.48 -16.56 -18.95
CA ARG A 65 -6.25 -16.77 -20.18
C ARG A 65 -5.84 -18.05 -20.91
N LYS A 66 -4.53 -18.27 -21.10
CA LYS A 66 -3.97 -19.49 -21.75
C LYS A 66 -4.48 -20.76 -21.09
N TYR A 67 -4.63 -20.74 -19.76
CA TYR A 67 -5.10 -21.87 -18.96
C TYR A 67 -6.60 -21.87 -18.69
N GLY A 68 -7.36 -21.11 -19.47
CA GLY A 68 -8.82 -21.23 -19.58
C GLY A 68 -9.63 -20.39 -18.59
N VAL A 69 -9.05 -19.38 -17.97
CA VAL A 69 -9.84 -18.41 -17.18
C VAL A 69 -10.60 -17.48 -18.13
N GLU A 70 -11.93 -17.52 -18.05
CA GLU A 70 -12.84 -16.80 -18.95
C GLU A 70 -13.26 -15.43 -18.38
N ASP A 71 -13.44 -15.30 -17.07
CA ASP A 71 -13.81 -14.06 -16.39
C ASP A 71 -12.66 -13.57 -15.52
N LEU A 72 -11.87 -12.62 -16.07
CA LEU A 72 -10.74 -11.99 -15.39
C LEU A 72 -11.15 -10.68 -14.76
N ASN A 73 -10.90 -10.55 -13.47
CA ASN A 73 -11.21 -9.36 -12.68
C ASN A 73 -9.94 -8.86 -11.98
N VAL A 74 -9.51 -7.63 -12.28
CA VAL A 74 -8.37 -6.98 -11.60
C VAL A 74 -8.92 -5.99 -10.60
N MET A 75 -8.54 -6.12 -9.33
CA MET A 75 -9.11 -5.33 -8.25
C MET A 75 -8.08 -4.57 -7.44
N GLU A 76 -8.45 -3.37 -7.00
CA GLU A 76 -7.67 -2.56 -6.05
C GLU A 76 -8.54 -1.51 -5.37
N ASN A 77 -8.00 -1.00 -4.25
CA ASN A 77 -8.46 0.18 -3.54
C ASN A 77 -7.24 1.02 -3.14
N CYS A 78 -6.96 2.07 -3.87
CA CYS A 78 -5.77 2.91 -3.70
C CYS A 78 -5.71 3.60 -2.33
N THR A 79 -4.60 4.30 -2.05
CA THR A 79 -4.43 5.06 -0.80
C THR A 79 -5.34 6.29 -0.76
N GLN A 80 -5.54 6.84 0.44
CA GLN A 80 -6.17 8.15 0.61
C GLN A 80 -5.41 9.26 -0.10
N GLY A 81 -6.13 10.30 -0.48
CA GLY A 81 -5.60 11.41 -1.27
C GLY A 81 -5.83 11.20 -2.76
N ASN A 82 -6.14 9.96 -3.18
CA ASN A 82 -6.46 9.59 -4.54
C ASN A 82 -7.72 8.68 -4.58
N PHE A 83 -8.18 8.30 -5.76
CA PHE A 83 -9.27 7.35 -5.98
C PHE A 83 -8.87 6.35 -7.06
N THR A 84 -9.34 5.11 -6.94
CA THR A 84 -8.77 3.98 -7.69
C THR A 84 -8.93 4.11 -9.19
N ARG A 85 -10.05 4.64 -9.66
CA ARG A 85 -10.30 4.92 -11.08
C ARG A 85 -9.23 5.84 -11.68
N MET A 86 -8.76 6.85 -10.93
CA MET A 86 -7.67 7.73 -11.35
C MET A 86 -6.36 6.95 -11.50
N VAL A 87 -6.03 6.10 -10.54
CA VAL A 87 -4.79 5.31 -10.57
C VAL A 87 -4.73 4.44 -11.82
N PHE A 88 -5.81 3.70 -12.12
CA PHE A 88 -5.87 2.89 -13.34
C PHE A 88 -5.89 3.72 -14.64
N ALA A 89 -6.43 4.93 -14.62
CA ALA A 89 -6.46 5.82 -15.78
C ALA A 89 -5.12 6.51 -16.05
N ALA A 90 -4.34 6.75 -14.99
CA ALA A 90 -3.05 7.45 -15.06
C ALA A 90 -1.84 6.49 -15.21
N THR A 91 -2.05 5.19 -15.00
CA THR A 91 -1.03 4.15 -15.16
C THR A 91 -1.37 3.24 -16.35
N ASP A 92 -0.37 2.48 -16.80
CA ASP A 92 -0.58 1.47 -17.86
C ASP A 92 -1.41 0.26 -17.39
N LEU A 93 -1.67 0.11 -16.09
CA LEU A 93 -2.51 -0.98 -15.57
C LEU A 93 -3.89 -1.02 -16.24
N GLY A 94 -4.55 0.14 -16.41
CA GLY A 94 -5.84 0.20 -17.09
C GLY A 94 -5.75 -0.18 -18.58
N ARG A 95 -4.64 0.11 -19.26
CA ARG A 95 -4.39 -0.30 -20.64
C ARG A 95 -4.19 -1.82 -20.73
N VAL A 96 -3.41 -2.37 -19.82
CA VAL A 96 -3.16 -3.81 -19.70
C VAL A 96 -4.46 -4.57 -19.48
N CYS A 97 -5.31 -4.13 -18.53
CA CYS A 97 -6.62 -4.75 -18.31
C CYS A 97 -7.47 -4.78 -19.58
N ARG A 98 -7.59 -3.63 -20.28
CA ARG A 98 -8.38 -3.56 -21.54
C ARG A 98 -7.83 -4.49 -22.62
N ARG A 99 -6.51 -4.52 -22.82
CA ARG A 99 -5.86 -5.39 -23.82
C ARG A 99 -6.14 -6.88 -23.55
N ASN A 100 -6.14 -7.29 -22.29
CA ASN A 100 -6.42 -8.66 -21.88
C ASN A 100 -7.91 -8.95 -21.63
N LYS A 101 -8.82 -8.00 -21.97
CA LYS A 101 -10.27 -8.12 -21.73
C LYS A 101 -10.59 -8.46 -20.26
N ALA A 102 -9.81 -7.93 -19.33
CA ALA A 102 -10.04 -8.05 -17.90
C ALA A 102 -10.89 -6.88 -17.40
N LYS A 103 -11.88 -7.18 -16.57
CA LYS A 103 -12.68 -6.15 -15.87
C LYS A 103 -11.84 -5.52 -14.77
N ILE A 104 -12.04 -4.21 -14.54
CA ILE A 104 -11.42 -3.51 -13.42
C ILE A 104 -12.47 -3.32 -12.34
N ILE A 105 -12.19 -3.83 -11.15
CA ILE A 105 -13.03 -3.67 -9.97
C ILE A 105 -12.40 -2.58 -9.08
N TYR A 106 -13.02 -1.42 -9.08
CA TYR A 106 -12.64 -0.32 -8.20
C TYR A 106 -13.30 -0.56 -6.83
N LEU A 107 -12.52 -1.04 -5.85
CA LEU A 107 -13.07 -1.47 -4.55
C LEU A 107 -13.59 -0.28 -3.72
N ASP A 108 -13.08 0.93 -3.95
CA ASP A 108 -13.61 2.16 -3.34
C ASP A 108 -14.98 2.61 -3.89
N GLU A 109 -15.44 1.98 -4.99
CA GLU A 109 -16.76 2.22 -5.59
C GLU A 109 -17.79 1.13 -5.22
N GLN A 110 -17.38 0.08 -4.48
CA GLN A 110 -18.26 -1.03 -4.15
C GLN A 110 -19.09 -0.76 -2.89
N PRO A 111 -20.33 -1.28 -2.82
CA PRO A 111 -21.09 -1.33 -1.59
C PRO A 111 -20.28 -2.06 -0.50
N VAL A 112 -20.40 -1.61 0.73
CA VAL A 112 -19.63 -2.18 1.85
C VAL A 112 -20.55 -2.84 2.89
N ALA A 113 -19.98 -3.79 3.63
CA ALA A 113 -20.57 -4.37 4.83
C ALA A 113 -19.53 -4.44 5.94
N GLU A 114 -19.99 -4.48 7.18
CA GLU A 114 -19.14 -4.61 8.36
C GLU A 114 -18.77 -6.06 8.61
N MET A 115 -17.52 -6.27 9.03
CA MET A 115 -17.00 -7.55 9.49
C MET A 115 -16.12 -7.31 10.71
N GLU A 116 -16.15 -8.22 11.66
CA GLU A 116 -15.27 -8.18 12.82
C GLU A 116 -13.87 -8.71 12.46
N LEU A 117 -12.84 -8.00 12.92
CA LEU A 117 -11.46 -8.45 12.79
C LEU A 117 -11.13 -9.48 13.88
N PRO A 118 -10.73 -10.70 13.53
CA PRO A 118 -10.45 -11.76 14.48
C PRO A 118 -9.44 -11.33 15.56
N GLY A 119 -9.79 -11.61 16.82
CA GLY A 119 -8.92 -11.33 17.96
C GLY A 119 -8.75 -9.86 18.35
N LEU A 120 -9.38 -8.92 17.63
CA LEU A 120 -9.24 -7.48 17.91
C LEU A 120 -10.50 -6.83 18.48
N GLY A 121 -11.68 -7.49 18.38
CA GLY A 121 -12.95 -6.89 18.79
C GLY A 121 -13.33 -5.62 18.00
N GLU A 122 -12.71 -5.40 16.85
CA GLU A 122 -12.94 -4.24 16.01
C GLU A 122 -13.80 -4.62 14.81
N ARG A 123 -14.82 -3.81 14.52
CA ARG A 123 -15.63 -3.92 13.30
C ARG A 123 -15.17 -2.91 12.28
N VAL A 124 -14.88 -3.39 11.07
CA VAL A 124 -14.42 -2.60 9.93
C VAL A 124 -15.21 -2.97 8.68
N ARG A 125 -15.22 -2.07 7.71
CA ARG A 125 -15.97 -2.27 6.47
C ARG A 125 -15.07 -2.80 5.36
N PHE A 126 -15.60 -3.80 4.66
CA PHE A 126 -15.06 -4.32 3.42
C PHE A 126 -16.10 -4.20 2.30
N PRO A 127 -15.69 -4.11 1.03
CA PRO A 127 -16.60 -4.29 -0.08
C PRO A 127 -17.39 -5.60 0.05
N ARG A 128 -18.70 -5.56 -0.13
CA ARG A 128 -19.55 -6.77 -0.06
C ARG A 128 -19.06 -7.86 -0.98
N LEU A 129 -18.66 -7.50 -2.20
CA LEU A 129 -18.04 -8.40 -3.16
C LEU A 129 -16.90 -9.23 -2.54
N ILE A 130 -16.03 -8.60 -1.76
CA ILE A 130 -14.87 -9.28 -1.14
C ILE A 130 -15.34 -10.26 -0.06
N ILE A 131 -16.35 -9.90 0.73
CA ILE A 131 -16.92 -10.77 1.75
C ILE A 131 -17.59 -11.99 1.08
N GLU A 132 -18.40 -11.75 0.06
CA GLU A 132 -19.15 -12.79 -0.68
C GLU A 132 -18.23 -13.75 -1.42
N GLU A 133 -17.20 -13.23 -2.10
CA GLU A 133 -16.29 -14.05 -2.91
C GLU A 133 -15.20 -14.76 -2.08
N PHE A 134 -14.73 -14.16 -0.97
CA PHE A 134 -13.53 -14.64 -0.27
C PHE A 134 -13.69 -14.83 1.23
N GLY A 135 -14.81 -14.46 1.82
CA GLY A 135 -15.07 -14.62 3.26
C GLY A 135 -15.46 -16.05 3.67
N GLY A 136 -15.83 -16.92 2.72
CA GLY A 136 -16.21 -18.31 2.95
C GLY A 136 -15.09 -19.32 2.70
N GLN A 137 -15.36 -20.60 3.04
CA GLN A 137 -14.43 -21.70 2.78
C GLN A 137 -14.53 -22.23 1.34
N GLU A 138 -15.72 -22.27 0.76
CA GLU A 138 -15.95 -22.68 -0.62
C GLU A 138 -15.90 -21.45 -1.53
N ARG A 139 -15.06 -21.52 -2.56
CA ARG A 139 -14.84 -20.42 -3.49
C ARG A 139 -14.91 -20.91 -4.93
N GLU A 140 -15.79 -20.28 -5.69
CA GLU A 140 -15.89 -20.55 -7.13
C GLU A 140 -14.81 -19.82 -7.94
N ALA A 141 -14.39 -18.66 -7.47
CA ALA A 141 -13.37 -17.85 -8.12
C ALA A 141 -11.96 -18.14 -7.57
N PHE A 142 -10.97 -18.07 -8.45
CA PHE A 142 -9.56 -18.10 -8.08
C PHE A 142 -9.10 -16.72 -7.58
N TYR A 143 -8.50 -16.66 -6.42
CA TYR A 143 -7.97 -15.43 -5.85
C TYR A 143 -6.44 -15.39 -5.93
N LEU A 144 -5.90 -14.56 -6.83
CA LEU A 144 -4.47 -14.30 -6.99
C LEU A 144 -4.09 -12.94 -6.39
N ASN A 145 -3.16 -12.96 -5.44
CA ASN A 145 -2.59 -11.74 -4.86
C ASN A 145 -1.25 -11.44 -5.52
N VAL A 146 -1.13 -10.24 -6.14
CA VAL A 146 0.08 -9.83 -6.88
C VAL A 146 0.68 -8.56 -6.25
N PRO A 147 1.30 -8.68 -5.07
CA PRO A 147 1.98 -7.57 -4.42
C PRO A 147 3.29 -7.23 -5.12
N ARG A 148 3.82 -6.04 -4.82
CA ARG A 148 5.15 -5.62 -5.22
C ARG A 148 6.18 -5.93 -4.16
N LEU A 149 7.39 -6.32 -4.56
CA LEU A 149 8.54 -6.47 -3.66
C LEU A 149 9.02 -5.09 -3.23
N LYS A 150 8.58 -4.65 -2.04
CA LYS A 150 8.86 -3.28 -1.62
C LYS A 150 8.95 -3.14 -0.11
N ALA A 151 9.95 -2.39 0.35
CA ALA A 151 10.05 -1.92 1.71
C ALA A 151 8.93 -0.91 2.03
N HIS A 152 8.62 -0.71 3.30
CA HIS A 152 7.52 0.15 3.72
C HIS A 152 7.85 0.88 5.01
N SER A 153 7.84 2.19 5.00
CA SER A 153 8.27 3.00 6.15
C SER A 153 7.50 2.72 7.46
N MET A 154 6.27 2.22 7.40
CA MET A 154 5.44 1.93 8.58
C MET A 154 5.36 0.44 8.92
N SER A 155 5.46 -0.46 7.95
CA SER A 155 5.29 -1.90 8.14
C SER A 155 6.51 -2.73 7.77
N VAL A 156 7.68 -2.11 7.63
CA VAL A 156 8.95 -2.68 7.20
C VAL A 156 8.88 -3.18 5.75
N VAL A 157 7.95 -4.05 5.43
CA VAL A 157 7.72 -4.56 4.06
C VAL A 157 6.26 -4.41 3.63
N THR A 158 6.02 -4.39 2.33
CA THR A 158 4.67 -4.41 1.74
C THR A 158 4.17 -5.83 1.58
N LEU A 159 4.66 -6.57 0.63
CA LEU A 159 4.41 -7.97 0.31
C LEU A 159 2.91 -8.38 0.31
N GLY A 160 2.63 -9.67 0.40
CA GLY A 160 1.28 -10.23 0.28
C GLY A 160 0.33 -9.82 1.41
N THR A 161 0.76 -10.02 2.64
CA THR A 161 -0.03 -9.70 3.85
C THR A 161 -0.42 -8.22 3.89
N LYS A 162 0.54 -7.32 3.67
CA LYS A 162 0.27 -5.87 3.66
C LYS A 162 -0.62 -5.45 2.49
N ASN A 163 -0.54 -6.14 1.34
CA ASN A 163 -1.37 -5.85 0.17
C ASN A 163 -2.87 -6.11 0.44
N GLN A 164 -3.20 -7.01 1.37
CA GLN A 164 -4.59 -7.27 1.79
C GLN A 164 -5.27 -6.06 2.45
N LEU A 165 -4.50 -5.09 2.99
CA LEU A 165 -5.08 -3.86 3.54
C LEU A 165 -5.90 -3.09 2.49
N GLY A 166 -5.57 -3.22 1.21
CA GLY A 166 -6.33 -2.67 0.10
C GLY A 166 -7.74 -3.26 -0.08
N LEU A 167 -8.08 -4.35 0.59
CA LEU A 167 -9.44 -4.89 0.61
C LEU A 167 -10.38 -4.11 1.54
N MET A 168 -9.84 -3.44 2.56
CA MET A 168 -10.63 -2.65 3.53
C MET A 168 -11.11 -1.34 2.92
N ASP A 169 -12.27 -0.87 3.38
CA ASP A 169 -12.80 0.47 3.04
C ASP A 169 -11.78 1.58 3.34
N GLN A 170 -11.67 2.56 2.44
CA GLN A 170 -10.65 3.59 2.55
C GLN A 170 -10.78 4.46 3.82
N LEU A 171 -12.01 4.72 4.28
CA LEU A 171 -12.25 5.52 5.48
C LEU A 171 -11.87 4.76 6.76
N ASP A 172 -12.08 3.45 6.79
CA ASP A 172 -11.68 2.64 7.94
C ASP A 172 -10.17 2.42 7.97
N ARG A 173 -9.53 2.24 6.82
CA ARG A 173 -8.05 2.24 6.73
C ARG A 173 -7.43 3.51 7.35
N MET A 174 -8.04 4.66 7.14
CA MET A 174 -7.57 5.92 7.73
C MET A 174 -7.46 5.84 9.25
N LYS A 175 -8.51 5.35 9.91
CA LYS A 175 -8.54 5.23 11.38
C LYS A 175 -7.60 4.14 11.89
N ASN A 176 -7.32 3.15 11.06
CA ASN A 176 -6.58 1.95 11.43
C ASN A 176 -5.08 2.03 11.19
N HIS A 177 -4.56 3.07 10.54
CA HIS A 177 -3.14 3.40 10.49
C HIS A 177 -2.73 4.16 11.76
N ASN A 178 -2.49 3.42 12.82
CA ASN A 178 -1.99 3.92 14.11
C ASN A 178 -1.24 2.77 14.81
N PHE A 179 -1.09 2.79 16.12
CA PHE A 179 -0.36 1.79 16.91
C PHE A 179 -0.80 0.32 16.71
N ASN A 180 -1.96 0.05 16.10
CA ASN A 180 -2.45 -1.32 15.88
C ASN A 180 -2.34 -1.78 14.40
N LEU A 181 -1.58 -1.10 13.56
CA LEU A 181 -1.49 -1.45 12.14
C LEU A 181 -1.11 -2.92 11.93
N HIS A 182 -0.10 -3.41 12.63
CA HIS A 182 0.42 -4.76 12.45
C HIS A 182 -0.59 -5.85 12.84
N ALA A 183 -1.29 -5.69 13.95
CA ALA A 183 -2.34 -6.63 14.39
C ALA A 183 -3.51 -6.68 13.39
N ARG A 184 -3.90 -5.54 12.83
CA ARG A 184 -4.95 -5.47 11.80
C ARG A 184 -4.53 -6.12 10.49
N LEU A 185 -3.27 -5.95 10.07
CA LEU A 185 -2.74 -6.62 8.88
C LEU A 185 -2.80 -8.13 9.02
N ALA A 186 -2.35 -8.65 10.16
CA ALA A 186 -2.40 -10.06 10.46
C ALA A 186 -3.86 -10.58 10.48
N ALA A 187 -4.80 -9.86 11.10
CA ALA A 187 -6.22 -10.25 11.15
C ALA A 187 -6.88 -10.27 9.75
N ILE A 188 -6.63 -9.27 8.89
CA ILE A 188 -7.16 -9.23 7.53
C ILE A 188 -6.62 -10.39 6.69
N ALA A 189 -5.33 -10.69 6.82
CA ALA A 189 -4.68 -11.79 6.12
C ALA A 189 -5.26 -13.16 6.50
N GLN A 190 -5.76 -13.31 7.72
CA GLN A 190 -6.45 -14.52 8.18
C GLN A 190 -7.80 -14.70 7.46
N ILE A 191 -8.58 -13.62 7.30
CA ILE A 191 -9.93 -13.68 6.73
C ILE A 191 -9.89 -13.94 5.23
N PHE A 192 -9.09 -13.18 4.49
CA PHE A 192 -9.08 -13.18 3.02
C PHE A 192 -7.79 -13.78 2.49
N ARG A 193 -7.66 -15.12 2.64
CA ARG A 193 -6.48 -15.84 2.14
C ARG A 193 -6.54 -15.98 0.63
N PRO A 194 -5.52 -15.54 -0.12
CA PRO A 194 -5.45 -15.84 -1.55
C PRO A 194 -5.20 -17.34 -1.79
N ASP A 195 -5.66 -17.85 -2.92
CA ASP A 195 -5.31 -19.20 -3.37
C ASP A 195 -3.84 -19.30 -3.78
N PHE A 196 -3.30 -18.16 -4.26
CA PHE A 196 -1.91 -18.05 -4.62
C PHE A 196 -1.44 -16.62 -4.46
N THR A 197 -0.19 -16.43 -4.02
CA THR A 197 0.49 -15.12 -3.97
C THR A 197 1.67 -15.15 -4.92
N LEU A 198 1.81 -14.13 -5.77
CA LEU A 198 2.89 -13.93 -6.70
C LEU A 198 3.48 -12.55 -6.51
N ILE A 199 4.64 -12.42 -5.88
CA ILE A 199 5.34 -11.15 -5.67
C ILE A 199 6.01 -10.71 -6.97
N ASP A 200 5.69 -9.51 -7.44
CA ASP A 200 6.42 -8.79 -8.46
C ASP A 200 7.73 -8.25 -7.87
N GLY A 201 8.79 -8.98 -8.07
CA GLY A 201 10.15 -8.66 -7.68
C GLY A 201 11.07 -8.29 -8.87
N VAL A 202 10.51 -7.93 -10.01
CA VAL A 202 11.32 -7.42 -11.14
C VAL A 202 12.19 -6.25 -10.69
N LYS A 203 11.62 -5.36 -9.87
CA LYS A 203 12.39 -4.35 -9.13
C LYS A 203 12.04 -4.39 -7.65
N ALA A 204 13.04 -4.34 -6.78
CA ALA A 204 12.84 -3.99 -5.38
C ALA A 204 12.66 -2.48 -5.24
N VAL A 205 11.76 -2.06 -4.34
CA VAL A 205 11.53 -0.65 -3.99
C VAL A 205 11.89 -0.44 -2.52
N PHE A 206 12.62 0.60 -2.19
CA PHE A 206 13.11 0.87 -0.84
C PHE A 206 13.12 2.38 -0.55
N TYR A 207 13.54 2.79 0.65
CA TYR A 207 13.33 4.13 1.20
C TYR A 207 11.85 4.49 1.32
N GLY A 208 11.09 3.56 1.92
CA GLY A 208 9.64 3.66 2.07
C GLY A 208 8.87 3.04 0.89
N HIS A 209 7.56 3.14 0.97
CA HIS A 209 6.64 2.54 -0.01
C HIS A 209 6.16 3.51 -1.09
N TYR A 210 6.66 4.75 -1.02
CA TYR A 210 6.18 5.88 -1.79
C TYR A 210 7.36 6.73 -2.26
N PRO A 211 8.22 6.18 -3.13
CA PRO A 211 9.42 6.87 -3.55
C PRO A 211 9.06 8.16 -4.29
N PRO A 212 9.78 9.27 -4.03
CA PRO A 212 9.64 10.48 -4.85
C PRO A 212 10.04 10.20 -6.29
N ALA A 213 9.23 10.67 -7.25
CA ALA A 213 9.42 10.37 -8.67
C ALA A 213 10.74 10.92 -9.23
N SER A 214 11.18 12.08 -8.74
CA SER A 214 12.41 12.75 -9.17
C SER A 214 13.69 11.99 -8.80
N VAL A 215 13.62 11.07 -7.83
CA VAL A 215 14.76 10.30 -7.33
C VAL A 215 14.45 8.79 -7.27
N VAL A 216 13.50 8.33 -8.07
CA VAL A 216 13.01 6.94 -8.05
C VAL A 216 14.13 5.94 -8.31
N ASP A 217 15.10 6.27 -9.15
CA ASP A 217 16.24 5.40 -9.44
C ASP A 217 17.15 5.16 -8.22
N ARG A 218 17.16 6.09 -7.25
CA ARG A 218 17.85 5.94 -5.96
C ARG A 218 17.08 5.04 -4.98
N CYS A 219 15.81 4.80 -5.26
CA CYS A 219 14.88 4.06 -4.42
C CYS A 219 14.49 2.71 -5.00
N THR A 220 15.14 2.28 -6.08
CA THR A 220 14.83 1.03 -6.78
C THR A 220 16.10 0.29 -7.19
N GLU A 221 15.96 -1.03 -7.25
CA GLU A 221 17.01 -1.91 -7.78
C GLU A 221 16.35 -3.02 -8.61
N THR A 222 16.89 -3.28 -9.79
CA THR A 222 16.40 -4.36 -10.65
C THR A 222 16.92 -5.69 -10.15
N LEU A 223 16.00 -6.57 -9.73
CA LEU A 223 16.33 -7.91 -9.24
C LEU A 223 15.93 -9.01 -10.22
N ASN A 224 14.99 -8.73 -11.12
CA ASN A 224 14.46 -9.67 -12.11
C ASN A 224 14.03 -11.01 -11.48
N VAL A 225 13.22 -10.96 -10.43
CA VAL A 225 12.75 -12.14 -9.73
C VAL A 225 11.23 -12.11 -9.57
N LEU A 226 10.58 -13.27 -9.68
CA LEU A 226 9.22 -13.52 -9.24
C LEU A 226 9.25 -14.51 -8.07
N VAL A 227 8.41 -14.29 -7.06
CA VAL A 227 8.32 -15.19 -5.90
C VAL A 227 6.87 -15.59 -5.71
N GLY A 228 6.58 -16.91 -5.60
CA GLY A 228 5.20 -17.30 -5.45
C GLY A 228 4.96 -18.62 -4.72
N GLY A 229 3.73 -18.77 -4.24
CA GLY A 229 3.30 -19.94 -3.50
C GLY A 229 1.86 -19.86 -3.00
N LYS A 230 1.36 -20.97 -2.48
CA LYS A 230 0.00 -21.09 -1.93
C LYS A 230 -0.13 -20.54 -0.51
N ASP A 231 0.94 -20.62 0.28
CA ASP A 231 0.99 -20.06 1.63
C ASP A 231 1.54 -18.63 1.57
N MET A 232 0.66 -17.64 1.74
CA MET A 232 1.01 -16.22 1.64
C MET A 232 2.06 -15.81 2.66
N LEU A 233 2.03 -16.36 3.90
CA LEU A 233 3.02 -16.03 4.91
C LEU A 233 4.39 -16.61 4.55
N ALA A 234 4.45 -17.82 3.99
CA ALA A 234 5.69 -18.40 3.49
C ALA A 234 6.28 -17.58 2.33
N VAL A 235 5.44 -17.13 1.40
CA VAL A 235 5.85 -16.24 0.30
C VAL A 235 6.38 -14.91 0.84
N ASP A 236 5.71 -14.32 1.83
CA ASP A 236 6.14 -13.08 2.47
C ASP A 236 7.44 -13.26 3.27
N THR A 237 7.65 -14.41 3.91
CA THR A 237 8.90 -14.77 4.60
C THR A 237 10.08 -14.77 3.63
N VAL A 238 9.91 -15.41 2.46
CA VAL A 238 10.93 -15.41 1.40
C VAL A 238 11.12 -14.01 0.81
N GLY A 239 10.03 -13.29 0.56
CA GLY A 239 10.09 -11.90 0.07
C GLY A 239 10.80 -10.95 1.05
N ALA A 240 10.54 -11.09 2.37
CA ALA A 240 11.23 -10.34 3.41
C ALA A 240 12.74 -10.68 3.43
N ARG A 241 13.10 -11.96 3.31
CA ARG A 241 14.50 -12.41 3.23
C ARG A 241 15.22 -11.81 2.02
N ILE A 242 14.56 -11.71 0.86
CA ILE A 242 15.11 -11.04 -0.34
C ILE A 242 15.38 -9.56 -0.06
N LEU A 243 14.51 -8.89 0.71
CA LEU A 243 14.72 -7.50 1.14
C LEU A 243 15.72 -7.35 2.30
N GLY A 244 16.25 -8.46 2.83
CA GLY A 244 17.25 -8.49 3.92
C GLY A 244 16.64 -8.43 5.32
N TYR A 245 15.37 -8.82 5.50
CA TYR A 245 14.68 -8.86 6.79
C TYR A 245 14.31 -10.29 7.20
N SER A 246 14.41 -10.56 8.49
CA SER A 246 13.81 -11.74 9.10
C SER A 246 12.32 -11.48 9.42
N VAL A 247 11.56 -12.54 9.69
CA VAL A 247 10.14 -12.42 10.09
C VAL A 247 10.02 -11.67 11.42
N GLU A 248 10.95 -11.83 12.34
CA GLU A 248 11.02 -11.15 13.65
C GLU A 248 11.13 -9.63 13.50
N GLU A 249 11.81 -9.17 12.46
CA GLU A 249 11.95 -7.74 12.15
C GLU A 249 10.69 -7.14 11.50
N VAL A 250 9.71 -7.98 11.11
CA VAL A 250 8.48 -7.56 10.44
C VAL A 250 7.27 -7.89 11.31
N PRO A 251 6.81 -6.97 12.18
CA PRO A 251 5.87 -7.29 13.26
C PRO A 251 4.57 -7.97 12.81
N HIS A 252 4.00 -7.62 11.66
CA HIS A 252 2.77 -8.27 11.19
C HIS A 252 2.99 -9.69 10.68
N LEU A 253 4.19 -10.03 10.19
CA LEU A 253 4.54 -11.40 9.81
C LEU A 253 4.83 -12.24 11.06
N ALA A 254 5.54 -11.68 12.03
CA ALA A 254 5.76 -12.32 13.32
C ALA A 254 4.44 -12.67 14.02
N LEU A 255 3.51 -11.71 14.09
CA LEU A 255 2.16 -11.93 14.64
C LEU A 255 1.38 -13.01 13.88
N ALA A 256 1.42 -12.99 12.56
CA ALA A 256 0.73 -13.99 11.73
C ALA A 256 1.29 -15.40 11.99
N ARG A 257 2.63 -15.54 12.12
CA ARG A 257 3.29 -16.80 12.49
C ARG A 257 2.89 -17.27 13.87
N GLU A 258 2.94 -16.39 14.87
CA GLU A 258 2.57 -16.71 16.25
C GLU A 258 1.14 -17.20 16.39
N GLN A 259 0.24 -16.68 15.54
CA GLN A 259 -1.16 -17.08 15.50
C GLN A 259 -1.42 -18.30 14.59
N GLY A 260 -0.38 -18.90 13.99
CA GLY A 260 -0.50 -20.12 13.19
C GLY A 260 -1.19 -19.92 11.84
N TRP A 261 -1.11 -18.73 11.22
CA TRP A 261 -1.83 -18.43 9.97
C TRP A 261 -1.07 -18.76 8.70
N GLY A 262 0.07 -19.42 8.82
CA GLY A 262 0.93 -19.90 7.75
C GLY A 262 2.34 -20.20 8.24
N CYS A 263 3.23 -20.59 7.32
CA CYS A 263 4.61 -20.92 7.62
C CYS A 263 5.47 -19.64 7.58
N GLY A 264 5.88 -19.17 8.76
CA GLY A 264 6.73 -17.98 8.92
C GLY A 264 8.16 -18.30 9.36
N ARG A 265 8.64 -19.55 9.24
CA ARG A 265 10.00 -19.97 9.54
C ARG A 265 10.69 -20.40 8.27
N LEU A 266 11.77 -19.71 7.89
CA LEU A 266 12.44 -19.94 6.61
C LEU A 266 12.96 -21.40 6.49
N GLU A 267 13.43 -21.97 7.59
CA GLU A 267 13.91 -23.34 7.67
C GLU A 267 12.81 -24.42 7.49
N GLU A 268 11.56 -24.05 7.63
CA GLU A 268 10.39 -24.92 7.42
C GLU A 268 9.78 -24.74 6.03
N ILE A 269 10.37 -23.85 5.19
CA ILE A 269 9.91 -23.58 3.83
C ILE A 269 10.82 -24.27 2.83
N GLU A 270 10.24 -25.09 1.95
CA GLU A 270 10.90 -25.61 0.74
C GLU A 270 11.01 -24.48 -0.28
N VAL A 271 12.17 -23.83 -0.36
CA VAL A 271 12.44 -22.81 -1.37
C VAL A 271 12.95 -23.47 -2.64
N ILE A 272 12.26 -23.27 -3.74
CA ILE A 272 12.62 -23.78 -5.08
C ILE A 272 13.16 -22.59 -5.87
N GLY A 273 14.47 -22.52 -6.02
CA GLY A 273 15.24 -21.43 -6.59
C GLY A 273 16.39 -21.01 -5.70
N ASP A 274 17.12 -19.98 -6.08
CA ASP A 274 18.32 -19.52 -5.38
C ASP A 274 18.08 -18.21 -4.61
N LEU A 275 18.34 -18.23 -3.30
CA LEU A 275 18.31 -17.06 -2.42
C LEU A 275 19.71 -16.51 -2.12
N SER A 276 20.79 -17.20 -2.49
CA SER A 276 22.16 -16.86 -2.07
C SER A 276 22.63 -15.49 -2.56
N ARG A 277 22.13 -15.05 -3.73
CA ARG A 277 22.48 -13.76 -4.33
C ARG A 277 21.85 -12.56 -3.60
N PHE A 278 20.81 -12.76 -2.79
CA PHE A 278 20.14 -11.68 -2.10
C PHE A 278 20.76 -11.45 -0.71
N THR A 279 21.89 -10.74 -0.69
CA THR A 279 22.67 -10.48 0.54
C THR A 279 22.49 -9.07 1.09
N LYS A 280 21.86 -8.19 0.34
CA LYS A 280 21.67 -6.77 0.69
C LYS A 280 20.47 -6.57 1.60
N LYS A 281 20.59 -5.65 2.55
CA LYS A 281 19.45 -5.17 3.36
C LYS A 281 18.99 -3.82 2.83
N TYR A 282 17.76 -3.77 2.32
CA TYR A 282 17.19 -2.57 1.71
C TYR A 282 16.53 -1.69 2.78
N PRO A 283 16.87 -0.39 2.87
CA PRO A 283 16.33 0.49 3.89
C PRO A 283 14.81 0.70 3.70
N TYR A 284 14.05 0.54 4.80
CA TYR A 284 12.61 0.79 4.79
C TYR A 284 12.22 2.21 5.26
N HIS A 285 13.14 2.93 5.90
CA HIS A 285 12.92 4.32 6.29
C HIS A 285 12.85 5.24 5.08
N LEU A 286 12.21 6.41 5.25
CA LEU A 286 12.22 7.45 4.21
C LEU A 286 13.65 7.94 3.96
N LEU A 287 13.88 8.47 2.77
CA LEU A 287 15.12 9.21 2.47
C LEU A 287 15.37 10.31 3.52
N PRO A 288 16.61 10.66 3.84
CA PRO A 288 16.91 11.68 4.85
C PRO A 288 16.66 13.12 4.37
N GLU A 289 16.34 13.33 3.08
CA GLU A 289 16.18 14.66 2.50
C GLU A 289 14.79 15.25 2.79
N PHE A 290 14.80 16.34 3.54
CA PHE A 290 13.64 17.17 3.89
C PHE A 290 14.02 18.66 3.83
N PRO A 291 13.04 19.59 3.72
CA PRO A 291 13.36 21.02 3.82
C PRO A 291 13.91 21.35 5.22
N GLU A 292 15.08 21.95 5.28
CA GLU A 292 15.82 22.24 6.52
C GLU A 292 15.09 23.24 7.44
N ASP A 293 14.31 24.13 6.85
CA ASP A 293 13.54 25.19 7.53
C ASP A 293 12.12 24.75 7.94
N VAL A 294 11.81 23.46 7.87
CA VAL A 294 10.57 22.88 8.43
C VAL A 294 10.83 22.29 9.80
N LYS A 295 10.22 22.89 10.83
CA LYS A 295 10.31 22.39 12.20
C LYS A 295 9.24 21.35 12.47
N ILE A 296 9.64 20.14 12.89
CA ILE A 296 8.72 19.07 13.30
C ILE A 296 8.78 18.92 14.80
N ILE A 297 7.64 19.12 15.48
CA ILE A 297 7.49 18.95 16.93
C ILE A 297 6.52 17.79 17.17
N LYS A 298 6.99 16.77 17.88
CA LYS A 298 6.20 15.62 18.29
C LYS A 298 5.80 15.75 19.75
N GLY A 299 4.55 15.44 20.05
CA GLY A 299 4.09 15.36 21.44
C GLY A 299 4.75 14.22 22.19
N GLY A 300 5.17 14.47 23.45
CA GLY A 300 5.93 13.53 24.25
C GLY A 300 5.12 12.33 24.78
N GLU A 301 3.80 12.49 24.96
CA GLU A 301 2.94 11.39 25.43
C GLU A 301 2.62 10.38 24.31
N ARG A 302 2.35 10.87 23.10
CA ARG A 302 1.89 10.04 21.99
C ARG A 302 2.13 10.70 20.65
N CYS A 303 2.82 10.00 19.76
CA CYS A 303 2.89 10.32 18.34
C CYS A 303 2.87 8.99 17.55
N CYS A 304 1.85 8.77 16.70
CA CYS A 304 1.68 7.51 15.99
C CYS A 304 2.67 7.38 14.83
N PRO A 305 3.69 6.50 14.90
CA PRO A 305 4.68 6.34 13.84
C PRO A 305 4.03 5.77 12.57
N GLU A 306 3.15 4.77 12.69
CA GLU A 306 2.47 4.14 11.55
C GLU A 306 1.31 4.98 10.97
N GLY A 307 1.08 6.16 11.51
CA GLY A 307 -0.02 7.05 11.10
C GLY A 307 0.45 8.45 10.78
N CYS A 308 0.10 9.41 11.67
CA CYS A 308 0.32 10.83 11.43
C CYS A 308 1.79 11.16 11.15
N GLU A 309 2.76 10.54 11.85
CA GLU A 309 4.16 10.87 11.67
C GLU A 309 4.66 10.53 10.27
N LEU A 310 4.69 9.25 9.91
CA LEU A 310 5.34 8.80 8.66
C LEU A 310 4.53 9.17 7.42
N ASN A 311 3.20 9.23 7.51
CA ASN A 311 2.38 9.72 6.40
C ASN A 311 2.62 11.22 6.14
N THR A 312 2.68 12.05 7.18
CA THR A 312 2.95 13.49 7.02
C THR A 312 4.36 13.72 6.47
N LYS A 313 5.36 12.98 6.97
CA LYS A 313 6.73 13.05 6.46
C LYS A 313 6.84 12.60 5.01
N ALA A 314 6.16 11.52 4.62
CA ALA A 314 6.16 11.07 3.23
C ALA A 314 5.56 12.12 2.28
N VAL A 315 4.45 12.77 2.68
CA VAL A 315 3.85 13.89 1.91
C VAL A 315 4.81 15.07 1.83
N LEU A 316 5.39 15.47 2.95
CA LEU A 316 6.38 16.55 3.00
C LEU A 316 7.55 16.29 2.04
N GLN A 317 8.08 15.06 2.07
CA GLN A 317 9.22 14.65 1.25
C GLN A 317 8.92 14.69 -0.24
N PHE A 318 7.80 14.11 -0.69
CA PHE A 318 7.51 14.15 -2.11
C PHE A 318 7.16 15.54 -2.63
N LEU A 319 6.48 16.38 -1.85
CA LEU A 319 6.23 17.77 -2.24
C LEU A 319 7.53 18.58 -2.33
N TYR A 320 8.49 18.28 -1.48
CA TYR A 320 9.82 18.89 -1.51
C TYR A 320 10.62 18.46 -2.74
N LEU A 321 10.81 17.14 -2.92
CA LEU A 321 11.70 16.59 -3.95
C LEU A 321 11.08 16.68 -5.36
N ASP A 322 9.79 16.34 -5.51
CA ASP A 322 9.15 16.29 -6.84
C ASP A 322 8.63 17.65 -7.33
N HIS A 323 8.28 18.54 -6.37
CA HIS A 323 7.60 19.78 -6.71
C HIS A 323 8.28 21.04 -6.21
N GLN A 324 9.51 20.93 -5.65
CA GLN A 324 10.30 22.05 -5.13
C GLN A 324 9.51 22.86 -4.08
N GLY A 325 8.75 22.16 -3.26
CA GLY A 325 7.94 22.76 -2.21
C GLY A 325 8.81 23.50 -1.18
N LYS A 326 8.37 24.67 -0.75
CA LYS A 326 9.11 25.53 0.17
C LYS A 326 8.82 25.17 1.63
N GLY A 327 9.78 25.39 2.51
CA GLY A 327 9.63 25.26 3.95
C GLY A 327 9.16 26.56 4.64
N GLY A 328 9.70 26.85 5.83
CA GLY A 328 9.38 28.04 6.61
C GLY A 328 8.12 27.90 7.46
N PHE A 329 7.79 26.69 7.93
CA PHE A 329 6.62 26.42 8.78
C PHE A 329 6.91 25.34 9.83
N THR A 330 5.99 25.19 10.78
CA THR A 330 6.08 24.17 11.82
C THR A 330 5.00 23.10 11.63
N ILE A 331 5.33 21.84 11.88
CA ILE A 331 4.39 20.71 11.94
C ILE A 331 4.31 20.22 13.38
N LEU A 332 3.11 20.18 13.94
CA LEU A 332 2.81 19.56 15.24
C LEU A 332 2.08 18.24 15.02
N MET A 333 2.53 17.16 15.67
CA MET A 333 1.88 15.86 15.59
C MET A 333 1.92 15.11 16.92
N GLY A 334 0.84 14.39 17.23
CA GLY A 334 0.70 13.68 18.50
C GLY A 334 0.04 14.52 19.60
N LYS A 335 0.35 14.19 20.87
CA LYS A 335 -0.10 14.90 22.07
C LYS A 335 0.96 14.87 23.17
N GLY A 336 0.79 15.71 24.20
CA GLY A 336 1.76 15.91 25.26
C GLY A 336 2.82 16.94 24.84
N PHE A 337 2.41 18.09 24.35
CA PHE A 337 3.31 19.19 23.98
C PHE A 337 3.67 20.03 25.19
N ASP A 338 4.90 20.56 25.19
CA ASP A 338 5.28 21.61 26.12
C ASP A 338 4.46 22.89 25.85
N ARG A 339 3.75 23.36 26.89
CA ARG A 339 2.82 24.48 26.75
C ARG A 339 3.52 25.79 26.46
N GLU A 340 4.69 26.04 27.06
CA GLU A 340 5.46 27.26 26.83
C GLU A 340 6.06 27.26 25.41
N GLN A 341 6.48 26.10 24.92
CA GLN A 341 6.90 25.95 23.53
C GLN A 341 5.74 26.28 22.58
N LEU A 342 4.51 25.82 22.86
CA LEU A 342 3.34 26.16 22.04
C LEU A 342 3.02 27.64 22.06
N LYS A 343 3.07 28.30 23.23
CA LYS A 343 2.83 29.74 23.36
C LYS A 343 3.88 30.58 22.61
N ALA A 344 5.10 30.08 22.51
CA ALA A 344 6.20 30.76 21.81
C ALA A 344 6.13 30.58 20.28
N LEU A 345 5.29 29.67 19.75
CA LEU A 345 5.18 29.44 18.31
C LEU A 345 4.67 30.67 17.57
N ARG A 346 5.28 30.93 16.42
CA ARG A 346 4.92 31.96 15.47
C ARG A 346 4.99 31.42 14.06
N GLY A 347 4.42 32.13 13.09
CA GLY A 347 4.45 31.75 11.68
C GLY A 347 3.36 30.72 11.30
N PRO A 348 3.47 30.10 10.13
CA PRO A 348 2.51 29.10 9.67
C PRO A 348 2.71 27.75 10.37
N VAL A 349 1.60 27.06 10.68
CA VAL A 349 1.61 25.78 11.41
C VAL A 349 0.68 24.77 10.74
N LEU A 350 1.10 23.50 10.68
CA LEU A 350 0.24 22.36 10.42
C LEU A 350 0.02 21.56 11.71
N LEU A 351 -1.23 21.37 12.10
CA LEU A 351 -1.64 20.42 13.13
C LEU A 351 -2.01 19.10 12.46
N ALA A 352 -1.10 18.12 12.52
CA ALA A 352 -1.28 16.84 11.85
C ALA A 352 -1.98 15.82 12.75
N GLY A 353 -3.27 15.62 12.48
CA GLY A 353 -4.12 14.66 13.17
C GLY A 353 -4.91 15.23 14.35
N LYS A 354 -5.90 14.46 14.79
CA LYS A 354 -6.86 14.84 15.84
C LYS A 354 -6.19 15.22 17.15
N CYS A 355 -5.18 14.45 17.58
CA CYS A 355 -4.51 14.71 18.86
C CYS A 355 -3.87 16.12 18.89
N ALA A 356 -3.04 16.44 17.89
CA ALA A 356 -2.39 17.73 17.77
C ALA A 356 -3.41 18.88 17.64
N THR A 357 -4.49 18.66 16.87
CA THR A 357 -5.53 19.67 16.69
C THR A 357 -6.25 19.96 18.00
N GLN A 358 -6.65 18.93 18.75
CA GLN A 358 -7.39 19.12 20.01
C GLN A 358 -6.56 19.81 21.11
N GLU A 359 -5.28 19.46 21.20
CA GLU A 359 -4.42 19.99 22.26
C GLU A 359 -3.80 21.36 21.92
N ALA A 360 -3.22 21.50 20.73
CA ALA A 360 -2.43 22.68 20.41
C ALA A 360 -3.25 23.85 19.87
N LEU A 361 -4.34 23.60 19.12
CA LEU A 361 -5.11 24.68 18.49
C LEU A 361 -5.59 25.76 19.46
N PRO A 362 -6.18 25.43 20.65
CA PRO A 362 -6.62 26.45 21.60
C PRO A 362 -5.50 27.36 22.12
N ILE A 363 -4.25 26.86 22.11
CA ILE A 363 -3.09 27.62 22.62
C ILE A 363 -2.49 28.50 21.54
N ILE A 364 -2.38 28.00 20.30
CA ILE A 364 -1.63 28.71 19.24
C ILE A 364 -2.49 29.61 18.35
N GLN A 365 -3.83 29.51 18.41
CA GLN A 365 -4.74 30.19 17.48
C GLN A 365 -4.58 31.70 17.40
N ASN A 366 -4.13 32.36 18.49
CA ASN A 366 -3.92 33.80 18.53
C ASN A 366 -2.46 34.21 18.26
N ASN A 367 -1.54 33.24 18.17
CA ASN A 367 -0.10 33.54 18.08
C ASN A 367 0.46 33.21 16.67
N CYS A 368 -0.16 32.31 15.95
CA CYS A 368 0.32 31.84 14.66
C CYS A 368 -0.38 32.54 13.50
N SER A 369 0.36 32.88 12.46
CA SER A 369 -0.14 33.69 11.33
C SER A 369 -1.10 32.89 10.43
N LYS A 370 -0.90 31.59 10.30
CA LYS A 370 -1.74 30.67 9.51
C LYS A 370 -1.72 29.30 10.16
N ILE A 371 -2.89 28.72 10.38
CA ILE A 371 -3.03 27.39 10.95
C ILE A 371 -3.79 26.50 9.98
N TYR A 372 -3.20 25.37 9.65
CA TYR A 372 -3.84 24.30 8.88
C TYR A 372 -4.02 23.08 9.79
N THR A 373 -5.10 22.36 9.60
CA THR A 373 -5.39 21.15 10.39
C THR A 373 -5.71 19.98 9.48
N SER A 374 -5.24 18.80 9.86
CA SER A 374 -5.85 17.53 9.46
C SER A 374 -6.58 16.98 10.69
N ALA A 375 -7.82 17.41 10.88
CA ALA A 375 -8.56 17.28 12.14
C ALA A 375 -8.87 15.83 12.55
N GLU A 376 -8.88 14.90 11.62
CA GLU A 376 -9.12 13.48 11.88
C GLU A 376 -7.81 12.69 12.06
N CYS A 377 -7.92 11.51 12.70
CA CYS A 377 -6.79 10.62 12.87
C CYS A 377 -6.27 10.16 11.51
N ASN A 378 -4.99 10.41 11.23
CA ASN A 378 -4.31 10.02 9.99
C ASN A 378 -5.04 10.46 8.69
N ASP A 379 -5.59 11.66 8.68
CA ASP A 379 -6.28 12.23 7.50
C ASP A 379 -5.25 12.69 6.46
N LEU A 380 -4.83 11.76 5.62
CA LEU A 380 -3.82 11.99 4.59
C LEU A 380 -4.32 13.00 3.53
N ALA A 381 -5.60 12.96 3.15
CA ALA A 381 -6.15 13.88 2.16
C ALA A 381 -6.08 15.33 2.63
N SER A 382 -6.47 15.61 3.88
CA SER A 382 -6.34 16.95 4.48
C SER A 382 -4.89 17.36 4.68
N THR A 383 -4.01 16.41 5.04
CA THR A 383 -2.57 16.64 5.17
C THR A 383 -1.94 17.04 3.83
N ILE A 384 -2.28 16.37 2.73
CA ILE A 384 -1.84 16.75 1.38
C ILE A 384 -2.28 18.17 1.03
N LYS A 385 -3.56 18.50 1.24
CA LYS A 385 -4.09 19.87 0.98
C LYS A 385 -3.36 20.93 1.80
N ALA A 386 -3.13 20.68 3.08
CA ALA A 386 -2.46 21.61 3.98
C ALA A 386 -1.00 21.83 3.57
N LEU A 387 -0.25 20.75 3.36
CA LEU A 387 1.15 20.83 2.95
C LEU A 387 1.32 21.45 1.57
N THR A 388 0.46 21.13 0.60
CA THR A 388 0.47 21.75 -0.73
C THR A 388 0.37 23.29 -0.62
N LYS A 389 -0.50 23.79 0.25
CA LYS A 389 -0.63 25.26 0.49
C LYS A 389 0.55 25.83 1.24
N LEU A 390 1.00 25.19 2.32
CA LEU A 390 2.15 25.62 3.12
C LEU A 390 3.43 25.68 2.29
N MET A 391 3.67 24.65 1.51
CA MET A 391 4.85 24.52 0.66
C MET A 391 4.74 25.30 -0.66
N LYS A 392 3.63 26.03 -0.88
CA LYS A 392 3.37 26.84 -2.09
C LYS A 392 3.47 26.04 -3.39
N VAL A 393 3.09 24.76 -3.35
CA VAL A 393 3.05 23.91 -4.54
C VAL A 393 1.77 24.17 -5.33
N ASN A 394 1.89 24.27 -6.64
CA ASN A 394 0.70 24.38 -7.50
C ASN A 394 -0.07 23.05 -7.53
N PRO A 395 -1.32 22.98 -7.04
CA PRO A 395 -2.08 21.74 -6.99
C PRO A 395 -2.31 21.09 -8.35
N LEU A 396 -2.33 21.86 -9.43
CA LEU A 396 -2.48 21.31 -10.79
C LEU A 396 -1.29 20.43 -11.21
N LYS A 397 -0.11 20.64 -10.62
CA LYS A 397 1.07 19.78 -10.86
C LYS A 397 0.96 18.41 -10.18
N LEU A 398 0.04 18.25 -9.21
CA LEU A 398 -0.18 17.00 -8.50
C LEU A 398 -1.19 16.09 -9.24
N VAL A 399 -1.87 16.61 -10.24
CA VAL A 399 -2.88 15.88 -11.01
C VAL A 399 -2.18 15.09 -12.13
N PRO A 400 -2.28 13.74 -12.15
CA PRO A 400 -1.49 12.90 -13.06
C PRO A 400 -2.02 12.85 -14.50
N VAL A 401 -3.21 13.40 -14.75
CA VAL A 401 -3.85 13.50 -16.08
C VAL A 401 -4.36 14.93 -16.29
N SER A 402 -4.87 15.26 -17.48
CA SER A 402 -5.42 16.61 -17.69
C SER A 402 -6.52 16.94 -16.67
N PRO A 403 -6.63 18.20 -16.21
CA PRO A 403 -7.63 18.60 -15.21
C PRO A 403 -9.07 18.23 -15.58
N ILE A 404 -9.46 18.40 -16.85
CA ILE A 404 -10.79 18.03 -17.34
C ILE A 404 -11.01 16.52 -17.19
N ARG A 405 -10.04 15.70 -17.61
CA ARG A 405 -10.12 14.24 -17.48
C ARG A 405 -10.20 13.83 -16.01
N SER A 406 -9.46 14.50 -15.14
CA SER A 406 -9.49 14.26 -13.70
C SER A 406 -10.88 14.49 -13.11
N LEU A 407 -11.52 15.62 -13.47
CA LEU A 407 -12.89 15.93 -13.03
C LEU A 407 -13.91 14.90 -13.54
N VAL A 408 -13.81 14.49 -14.81
CA VAL A 408 -14.68 13.44 -15.36
C VAL A 408 -14.51 12.12 -14.62
N LEU A 409 -13.26 11.69 -14.37
CA LEU A 409 -12.99 10.45 -13.64
C LEU A 409 -13.52 10.52 -12.20
N LEU A 410 -13.36 11.67 -11.54
CA LEU A 410 -13.88 11.87 -10.18
C LEU A 410 -15.42 11.85 -10.15
N ALA A 411 -16.06 12.52 -11.10
CA ALA A 411 -17.52 12.50 -11.23
C ALA A 411 -18.04 11.07 -11.45
N LEU A 412 -17.40 10.30 -12.35
CA LEU A 412 -17.73 8.90 -12.58
C LEU A 412 -17.54 8.06 -11.30
N ALA A 413 -16.41 8.23 -10.59
CA ALA A 413 -16.17 7.52 -9.34
C ALA A 413 -17.27 7.82 -8.32
N LYS A 414 -17.66 9.09 -8.17
CA LYS A 414 -18.73 9.50 -7.23
C LYS A 414 -20.10 8.97 -7.64
N LEU A 415 -20.44 8.96 -8.93
CA LEU A 415 -21.67 8.36 -9.45
C LEU A 415 -21.75 6.85 -9.17
N HIS A 416 -20.61 6.15 -9.16
CA HIS A 416 -20.52 4.72 -8.79
C HIS A 416 -20.36 4.50 -7.29
N GLY A 417 -20.53 5.52 -6.44
CA GLY A 417 -20.55 5.38 -4.99
C GLY A 417 -19.20 5.49 -4.30
N SER A 418 -18.12 5.92 -5.00
CA SER A 418 -16.80 6.09 -4.37
C SER A 418 -16.86 7.06 -3.19
N ARG A 419 -16.38 6.57 -2.06
CA ARG A 419 -16.22 7.35 -0.81
C ARG A 419 -14.80 7.85 -0.63
N ALA A 420 -13.98 7.73 -1.64
CA ALA A 420 -12.59 8.15 -1.58
C ALA A 420 -12.46 9.64 -1.23
N ARG A 421 -11.52 9.93 -0.32
CA ARG A 421 -11.14 11.30 0.06
C ARG A 421 -9.96 11.73 -0.81
N VAL A 422 -10.17 12.77 -1.59
CA VAL A 422 -9.18 13.29 -2.54
C VAL A 422 -8.37 14.41 -1.88
N GLY A 423 -7.06 14.38 -2.07
CA GLY A 423 -6.11 15.32 -1.48
C GLY A 423 -5.89 16.60 -2.28
N ILE A 424 -6.50 16.73 -3.46
CA ILE A 424 -6.31 17.86 -4.38
C ILE A 424 -7.67 18.40 -4.76
#